data_d8cd4af837ee9cc3eb13ac7bf0510bb5
#
_entry.id   d8cd4af837ee9cc3eb13ac7bf0510bb5
#
_cell.length_a   1.000
_cell.length_b   1.000
_cell.length_c   1.000
_cell.angle_alpha   90.00
_cell.angle_beta   90.00
_cell.angle_gamma   90.00
#
_symmetry.space_group_name_H-M   'P 1'
#
loop_
_entity.id
_entity.type
_entity.pdbx_description
1 polymer ?
#
loop_
_entity_poly.entity_id
_entity_poly.type
_entity_poly.pdbx_seq_one_letter_code
_entity_poly.pdbx_strand_id
1 'polypeptide(L)'
;MTSSGGEFMVTVRRKEVVAATLPMLLPPIDVAVFFCYKKPRGSASGGDDFTFGSMVRVLKEAMAQALVPYYAFAGEILSNSLGEAELLCNNRGVDILEACADVKLQDLNLYNPDESIEGKLAPTRKHGVLSVQVTELKCGGIVVACTFDHRIADAYSTNMFLVSWAEMAQSKPLSVIPSFRRSLLNPRHPGSYAPSLDHMYVPISALPPPKVPQPGADPLISRLYYVTAEKLSLLQTLATSKSSSYKRTKLESLSAVL
;
A
#
# COMPACT_ATOMS: atom_id res chain seq x y z
N MET A 1 -18.21 11.78 12.81
CA MET A 1 -17.54 12.33 11.61
C MET A 1 -18.41 12.06 10.40
N THR A 2 -19.03 13.09 9.85
CA THR A 2 -19.78 12.99 8.60
C THR A 2 -18.82 13.27 7.45
N SER A 3 -18.48 12.28 6.64
CA SER A 3 -17.74 12.52 5.41
C SER A 3 -18.73 12.93 4.34
N SER A 4 -18.80 14.21 4.00
CA SER A 4 -19.40 14.65 2.75
C SER A 4 -18.32 14.58 1.67
N GLY A 5 -18.24 13.47 0.97
CA GLY A 5 -17.24 13.25 -0.08
C GLY A 5 -17.90 12.86 -1.39
N GLY A 6 -17.47 13.47 -2.48
CA GLY A 6 -17.77 13.00 -3.83
C GLY A 6 -16.85 11.81 -4.18
N GLU A 7 -17.43 10.75 -4.72
CA GLU A 7 -16.67 9.60 -5.24
C GLU A 7 -16.33 9.89 -6.70
N PHE A 8 -15.02 9.90 -7.04
CA PHE A 8 -14.55 10.12 -8.41
C PHE A 8 -13.73 8.93 -8.88
N MET A 9 -14.06 8.44 -10.04
CA MET A 9 -13.31 7.36 -10.67
C MET A 9 -12.32 7.91 -11.69
N VAL A 10 -11.02 7.62 -11.50
CA VAL A 10 -9.99 7.91 -12.49
C VAL A 10 -9.84 6.70 -13.40
N THR A 11 -10.32 6.84 -14.63
CA THR A 11 -10.24 5.79 -15.63
C THR A 11 -9.11 6.08 -16.61
N VAL A 12 -8.25 5.09 -16.84
CA VAL A 12 -7.19 5.15 -17.85
C VAL A 12 -7.65 4.45 -19.12
N ARG A 13 -7.67 5.17 -20.26
CA ARG A 13 -7.91 4.54 -21.55
C ARG A 13 -6.59 4.08 -22.16
N ARG A 14 -6.40 2.78 -22.23
CA ARG A 14 -5.29 2.16 -22.97
C ARG A 14 -5.79 1.68 -24.33
N LYS A 15 -4.94 1.77 -25.39
CA LYS A 15 -5.31 1.31 -26.75
C LYS A 15 -5.48 -0.20 -26.86
N GLU A 16 -4.86 -0.98 -25.98
CA GLU A 16 -4.95 -2.43 -25.95
C GLU A 16 -5.25 -2.92 -24.54
N VAL A 17 -6.30 -3.72 -24.41
CA VAL A 17 -6.61 -4.46 -23.19
C VAL A 17 -5.80 -5.75 -23.24
N VAL A 18 -4.74 -5.82 -22.45
CA VAL A 18 -4.04 -7.09 -22.26
C VAL A 18 -4.75 -7.82 -21.13
N ALA A 19 -5.58 -8.80 -21.50
CA ALA A 19 -6.10 -9.76 -20.53
C ALA A 19 -4.90 -10.63 -20.08
N ALA A 20 -4.23 -10.22 -19.00
CA ALA A 20 -3.20 -11.01 -18.37
C ALA A 20 -3.81 -11.67 -17.15
N THR A 21 -4.09 -12.96 -17.25
CA THR A 21 -4.42 -13.80 -16.10
C THR A 21 -3.13 -14.09 -15.36
N LEU A 22 -3.05 -13.67 -14.10
CA LEU A 22 -1.87 -13.82 -13.28
C LEU A 22 -2.26 -14.61 -12.02
N PRO A 23 -1.76 -15.85 -11.82
CA PRO A 23 -1.96 -16.56 -10.56
C PRO A 23 -1.40 -15.71 -9.41
N MET A 24 -2.21 -15.52 -8.37
CA MET A 24 -1.92 -14.64 -7.26
C MET A 24 -1.44 -15.46 -6.08
N LEU A 25 -0.18 -15.25 -5.67
CA LEU A 25 0.49 -16.02 -4.62
C LEU A 25 0.43 -15.33 -3.25
N LEU A 26 0.10 -14.03 -3.23
CA LEU A 26 0.02 -13.26 -1.99
C LEU A 26 -1.35 -13.41 -1.31
N PRO A 27 -1.46 -13.20 0.00
CA PRO A 27 -2.71 -13.38 0.73
C PRO A 27 -3.79 -12.38 0.30
N PRO A 28 -5.08 -12.79 0.33
CA PRO A 28 -6.22 -11.94 -0.03
C PRO A 28 -6.60 -10.99 1.11
N ILE A 29 -5.71 -10.08 1.43
CA ILE A 29 -5.91 -9.07 2.46
C ILE A 29 -5.77 -7.67 1.87
N ASP A 30 -6.50 -6.72 2.43
CA ASP A 30 -6.34 -5.30 2.11
C ASP A 30 -5.25 -4.70 3.00
N VAL A 31 -4.34 -3.94 2.37
CA VAL A 31 -3.28 -3.21 3.06
C VAL A 31 -3.48 -1.73 2.83
N ALA A 32 -3.52 -0.97 3.92
CA ALA A 32 -3.63 0.48 3.88
C ALA A 32 -2.29 1.15 4.17
N VAL A 33 -2.01 2.20 3.40
CA VAL A 33 -0.87 3.10 3.61
C VAL A 33 -1.40 4.52 3.62
N PHE A 34 -0.95 5.36 4.55
CA PHE A 34 -1.35 6.75 4.59
C PHE A 34 -0.17 7.68 4.86
N PHE A 35 -0.28 8.89 4.35
CA PHE A 35 0.70 9.97 4.49
C PHE A 35 -0.01 11.21 5.02
N CYS A 36 0.58 11.81 6.07
CA CYS A 36 0.06 13.03 6.67
C CYS A 36 0.97 14.22 6.33
N TYR A 37 0.39 15.23 5.75
CA TYR A 37 1.10 16.46 5.36
C TYR A 37 0.57 17.65 6.15
N LYS A 38 1.47 18.42 6.72
CA LYS A 38 1.12 19.72 7.32
C LYS A 38 0.79 20.71 6.21
N LYS A 39 -0.08 21.68 6.51
CA LYS A 39 -0.27 22.83 5.62
C LYS A 39 1.09 23.47 5.35
N PRO A 40 1.48 23.72 4.09
CA PRO A 40 2.68 24.46 3.77
C PRO A 40 2.69 25.80 4.50
N ARG A 41 3.79 26.14 5.18
CA ARG A 41 3.96 27.48 5.75
C ARG A 41 4.06 28.44 4.56
N GLY A 42 3.20 29.44 4.52
CA GLY A 42 2.96 30.27 3.37
C GLY A 42 4.24 30.78 2.72
N SER A 43 4.28 30.64 1.41
CA SER A 43 5.04 31.54 0.58
C SER A 43 4.52 32.95 0.82
N ALA A 44 5.37 33.90 1.19
CA ALA A 44 5.04 35.28 1.50
C ALA A 44 4.52 36.08 0.26
N SER A 45 4.43 35.45 -0.89
CA SER A 45 3.80 35.94 -2.10
C SER A 45 2.40 35.35 -2.20
N GLY A 46 1.39 36.17 -1.96
CA GLY A 46 -0.04 35.84 -1.93
C GLY A 46 -0.59 35.27 -3.24
N GLY A 47 -0.21 34.05 -3.59
CA GLY A 47 -0.82 33.27 -4.64
C GLY A 47 -1.72 32.20 -4.02
N ASP A 48 -2.99 32.23 -4.40
CA ASP A 48 -4.07 31.30 -4.04
C ASP A 48 -3.84 29.85 -4.56
N ASP A 49 -2.60 29.48 -4.93
CA ASP A 49 -2.31 28.27 -5.71
C ASP A 49 -2.36 26.96 -4.91
N PHE A 50 -2.39 27.02 -3.58
CA PHE A 50 -2.42 25.83 -2.72
C PHE A 50 -3.77 25.64 -2.02
N THR A 51 -4.82 25.47 -2.79
CA THR A 51 -6.12 25.03 -2.26
C THR A 51 -6.20 23.52 -2.23
N PHE A 52 -7.05 22.97 -1.38
CA PHE A 52 -7.32 21.52 -1.35
C PHE A 52 -7.71 20.99 -2.74
N GLY A 53 -8.62 21.71 -3.44
CA GLY A 53 -9.05 21.33 -4.78
C GLY A 53 -7.94 21.33 -5.82
N SER A 54 -7.00 22.29 -5.78
CA SER A 54 -5.85 22.29 -6.70
C SER A 54 -4.90 21.12 -6.45
N MET A 55 -4.65 20.77 -5.18
CA MET A 55 -3.84 19.61 -4.81
C MET A 55 -4.49 18.30 -5.25
N VAL A 56 -5.79 18.13 -5.02
CA VAL A 56 -6.53 16.93 -5.44
C VAL A 56 -6.51 16.78 -6.96
N ARG A 57 -6.67 17.87 -7.71
CA ARG A 57 -6.57 17.85 -9.17
C ARG A 57 -5.21 17.34 -9.64
N VAL A 58 -4.11 17.86 -9.09
CA VAL A 58 -2.75 17.39 -9.41
C VAL A 58 -2.59 15.90 -9.08
N LEU A 59 -3.07 15.44 -7.92
CA LEU A 59 -3.00 14.03 -7.55
C LEU A 59 -3.80 13.13 -8.49
N LYS A 60 -4.98 13.55 -8.95
CA LYS A 60 -5.79 12.82 -9.94
C LYS A 60 -5.12 12.72 -11.30
N GLU A 61 -4.59 13.84 -11.81
CA GLU A 61 -3.88 13.89 -13.10
C GLU A 61 -2.62 13.02 -13.06
N ALA A 62 -1.85 13.10 -11.98
CA ALA A 62 -0.67 12.26 -11.76
C ALA A 62 -1.04 10.77 -11.62
N MET A 63 -2.16 10.44 -10.94
CA MET A 63 -2.65 9.07 -10.83
C MET A 63 -2.99 8.50 -12.21
N ALA A 64 -3.71 9.26 -13.03
CA ALA A 64 -4.03 8.84 -14.40
C ALA A 64 -2.77 8.53 -15.23
N GLN A 65 -1.71 9.32 -15.05
CA GLN A 65 -0.42 9.09 -15.72
C GLN A 65 0.31 7.87 -15.14
N ALA A 66 0.35 7.72 -13.80
CA ALA A 66 1.01 6.60 -13.13
C ALA A 66 0.38 5.24 -13.47
N LEU A 67 -0.94 5.19 -13.63
CA LEU A 67 -1.65 3.98 -13.99
C LEU A 67 -1.35 3.48 -15.41
N VAL A 68 -0.77 4.29 -16.29
CA VAL A 68 -0.36 3.84 -17.64
C VAL A 68 0.75 2.79 -17.55
N PRO A 69 1.91 3.05 -16.95
CA PRO A 69 2.93 2.04 -16.76
C PRO A 69 2.56 1.01 -15.67
N TYR A 70 1.78 1.38 -14.66
CA TYR A 70 1.34 0.50 -13.56
C TYR A 70 -0.10 -0.02 -13.79
N TYR A 71 -0.43 -0.44 -14.99
CA TYR A 71 -1.78 -0.83 -15.41
C TYR A 71 -2.43 -1.92 -14.55
N ALA A 72 -1.63 -2.75 -13.88
CA ALA A 72 -2.13 -3.77 -12.94
C ALA A 72 -2.94 -3.15 -11.79
N PHE A 73 -2.57 -1.94 -11.33
CA PHE A 73 -3.30 -1.23 -10.29
C PHE A 73 -4.65 -0.65 -10.75
N ALA A 74 -4.90 -0.64 -12.06
CA ALA A 74 -6.18 -0.22 -12.64
C ALA A 74 -7.09 -1.41 -13.03
N GLY A 75 -6.77 -2.62 -12.57
CA GLY A 75 -7.50 -3.84 -12.86
C GLY A 75 -8.51 -4.25 -11.80
N GLU A 76 -9.03 -5.45 -11.97
CA GLU A 76 -9.97 -6.11 -11.05
C GLU A 76 -9.56 -7.56 -10.82
N ILE A 77 -9.80 -8.07 -9.61
CA ILE A 77 -9.59 -9.48 -9.31
C ILE A 77 -10.88 -10.24 -9.54
N LEU A 78 -10.79 -11.28 -10.35
CA LEU A 78 -11.87 -12.19 -10.66
C LEU A 78 -11.49 -13.62 -10.24
N SER A 79 -12.49 -14.47 -10.08
CA SER A 79 -12.26 -15.91 -9.94
C SER A 79 -12.38 -16.58 -11.31
N ASN A 80 -11.42 -17.42 -11.67
CA ASN A 80 -11.50 -18.24 -12.88
C ASN A 80 -12.44 -19.46 -12.67
N SER A 81 -12.57 -20.29 -13.69
CA SER A 81 -13.43 -21.48 -13.67
C SER A 81 -13.00 -22.53 -12.63
N LEU A 82 -11.78 -22.45 -12.12
CA LEU A 82 -11.23 -23.31 -11.08
C LEU A 82 -11.37 -22.71 -9.68
N GLY A 83 -11.94 -21.48 -9.56
CA GLY A 83 -12.05 -20.74 -8.32
C GLY A 83 -10.75 -20.03 -7.90
N GLU A 84 -9.74 -20.00 -8.74
CA GLU A 84 -8.49 -19.30 -8.48
C GLU A 84 -8.60 -17.81 -8.79
N ALA A 85 -7.91 -16.98 -8.01
CA ALA A 85 -7.92 -15.54 -8.23
C ALA A 85 -7.04 -15.14 -9.42
N GLU A 86 -7.60 -14.35 -10.32
CA GLU A 86 -6.91 -13.80 -11.49
C GLU A 86 -7.09 -12.28 -11.55
N LEU A 87 -6.02 -11.57 -11.94
CA LEU A 87 -6.08 -10.13 -12.19
C LEU A 87 -6.48 -9.87 -13.64
N LEU A 88 -7.64 -9.26 -13.82
CA LEU A 88 -8.09 -8.75 -15.11
C LEU A 88 -7.64 -7.29 -15.29
N CYS A 89 -6.70 -7.05 -16.20
CA CYS A 89 -6.20 -5.71 -16.52
C CYS A 89 -7.13 -5.03 -17.55
N ASN A 90 -8.32 -4.64 -17.11
CA ASN A 90 -9.38 -4.06 -17.96
C ASN A 90 -9.40 -2.52 -17.98
N ASN A 91 -8.43 -1.88 -17.35
CA ASN A 91 -8.38 -0.41 -17.19
C ASN A 91 -9.63 0.17 -16.50
N ARG A 92 -10.22 -0.56 -15.55
CA ARG A 92 -11.31 -0.05 -14.73
C ARG A 92 -10.95 1.30 -14.10
N GLY A 93 -9.71 1.45 -13.66
CA GLY A 93 -9.23 2.64 -12.97
C GLY A 93 -9.25 2.50 -11.46
N VAL A 94 -9.11 3.62 -10.78
CA VAL A 94 -8.98 3.73 -9.31
C VAL A 94 -10.04 4.68 -8.78
N ASP A 95 -10.71 4.28 -7.72
CA ASP A 95 -11.64 5.15 -7.01
C ASP A 95 -10.85 6.13 -6.14
N ILE A 96 -11.04 7.45 -6.36
CA ILE A 96 -10.45 8.51 -5.56
C ILE A 96 -11.56 9.24 -4.81
N LEU A 97 -11.52 9.15 -3.48
CA LEU A 97 -12.45 9.81 -2.58
C LEU A 97 -11.86 11.13 -2.10
N GLU A 98 -12.65 12.19 -2.18
CA GLU A 98 -12.35 13.46 -1.55
C GLU A 98 -13.16 13.57 -0.26
N ALA A 99 -12.49 13.91 0.84
CA ALA A 99 -13.11 13.97 2.15
C ALA A 99 -12.61 15.18 2.95
N CYS A 100 -13.37 15.54 3.97
CA CYS A 100 -12.93 16.49 4.98
C CYS A 100 -13.13 15.90 6.38
N ALA A 101 -12.25 16.27 7.32
CA ALA A 101 -12.33 15.83 8.70
C ALA A 101 -12.16 17.03 9.65
N ASP A 102 -13.12 17.20 10.56
CA ASP A 102 -13.07 18.24 11.59
C ASP A 102 -12.13 17.87 12.73
N VAL A 103 -10.89 17.53 12.39
CA VAL A 103 -9.82 17.17 13.32
C VAL A 103 -8.52 17.82 12.84
N LYS A 104 -7.66 18.24 13.77
CA LYS A 104 -6.33 18.72 13.43
C LYS A 104 -5.37 17.54 13.38
N LEU A 105 -4.32 17.66 12.56
CA LEU A 105 -3.29 16.61 12.42
C LEU A 105 -2.66 16.21 13.76
N GLN A 106 -2.41 17.18 14.63
CA GLN A 106 -1.82 16.95 15.96
C GLN A 106 -2.75 16.22 16.94
N ASP A 107 -4.06 16.24 16.67
CA ASP A 107 -5.09 15.66 17.54
C ASP A 107 -5.48 14.24 17.09
N LEU A 108 -4.84 13.72 16.03
CA LEU A 108 -5.03 12.34 15.58
C LEU A 108 -4.41 11.36 16.56
N ASN A 109 -5.19 10.41 17.03
CA ASN A 109 -4.70 9.32 17.87
C ASN A 109 -4.03 8.24 16.98
N LEU A 110 -2.77 8.46 16.63
CA LEU A 110 -2.01 7.50 15.81
C LEU A 110 -1.62 6.24 16.59
N TYR A 111 -1.64 6.27 17.93
CA TYR A 111 -1.41 5.08 18.73
C TYR A 111 -2.52 4.04 18.53
N ASN A 112 -3.76 4.49 18.36
CA ASN A 112 -4.92 3.64 18.10
C ASN A 112 -5.49 3.95 16.70
N PRO A 113 -4.91 3.39 15.63
CA PRO A 113 -5.34 3.66 14.26
C PRO A 113 -6.75 3.13 13.97
N ASP A 114 -7.22 2.09 14.65
CA ASP A 114 -8.58 1.55 14.51
C ASP A 114 -9.64 2.64 14.79
N GLU A 115 -9.35 3.57 15.69
CA GLU A 115 -10.28 4.65 16.03
C GLU A 115 -10.15 5.88 15.13
N SER A 116 -8.97 6.19 14.62
CA SER A 116 -8.69 7.46 13.96
C SER A 116 -8.42 7.36 12.47
N ILE A 117 -7.96 6.23 11.97
CA ILE A 117 -7.49 6.07 10.59
C ILE A 117 -8.37 5.11 9.80
N GLU A 118 -8.56 3.88 10.31
CA GLU A 118 -9.19 2.80 9.56
C GLU A 118 -10.67 3.10 9.28
N GLY A 119 -11.07 2.99 8.02
CA GLY A 119 -12.43 3.31 7.58
C GLY A 119 -12.84 4.80 7.70
N LYS A 120 -11.90 5.68 8.11
CA LYS A 120 -12.13 7.13 8.28
C LYS A 120 -11.18 7.94 7.41
N LEU A 121 -9.88 7.80 7.60
CA LEU A 121 -8.84 8.48 6.84
C LEU A 121 -8.20 7.56 5.78
N ALA A 122 -8.21 6.25 6.00
CA ALA A 122 -7.90 5.25 4.99
C ALA A 122 -9.20 4.69 4.41
N PRO A 123 -9.36 4.63 3.08
CA PRO A 123 -10.59 4.16 2.46
C PRO A 123 -10.75 2.66 2.62
N THR A 124 -11.99 2.19 2.79
CA THR A 124 -12.30 0.78 2.58
C THR A 124 -12.43 0.55 1.07
N ARG A 125 -11.70 -0.41 0.53
CA ARG A 125 -11.76 -0.76 -0.89
C ARG A 125 -13.08 -1.49 -1.18
N LYS A 126 -13.88 -0.94 -2.07
CA LYS A 126 -15.16 -1.53 -2.50
C LYS A 126 -15.04 -2.26 -3.82
N HIS A 127 -14.25 -1.70 -4.73
CA HIS A 127 -14.10 -2.18 -6.10
C HIS A 127 -12.64 -2.09 -6.56
N GLY A 128 -12.32 -2.81 -7.63
CA GLY A 128 -10.98 -2.80 -8.20
C GLY A 128 -9.94 -3.33 -7.23
N VAL A 129 -8.70 -2.98 -7.44
CA VAL A 129 -7.55 -3.45 -6.63
C VAL A 129 -6.90 -2.34 -5.81
N LEU A 130 -7.28 -1.08 -6.06
CA LEU A 130 -6.75 0.10 -5.38
C LEU A 130 -7.88 1.11 -5.14
N SER A 131 -7.94 1.67 -3.96
CA SER A 131 -8.75 2.86 -3.62
C SER A 131 -7.86 3.90 -2.97
N VAL A 132 -8.12 5.17 -3.26
CA VAL A 132 -7.39 6.31 -2.71
C VAL A 132 -8.35 7.25 -2.01
N GLN A 133 -7.93 7.84 -0.92
CA GLN A 133 -8.67 8.91 -0.26
C GLN A 133 -7.74 10.09 0.02
N VAL A 134 -8.20 11.29 -0.29
CA VAL A 134 -7.53 12.54 0.06
C VAL A 134 -8.45 13.29 1.01
N THR A 135 -7.99 13.51 2.23
CA THR A 135 -8.79 14.14 3.29
C THR A 135 -8.18 15.47 3.69
N GLU A 136 -8.97 16.54 3.61
CA GLU A 136 -8.62 17.83 4.19
C GLU A 136 -8.88 17.81 5.69
N LEU A 137 -7.90 18.25 6.48
CA LEU A 137 -8.01 18.38 7.92
C LEU A 137 -8.36 19.82 8.32
N LYS A 138 -9.03 20.01 9.46
CA LYS A 138 -9.39 21.32 10.04
C LYS A 138 -8.21 22.32 10.11
N CYS A 139 -6.98 21.84 10.24
CA CYS A 139 -5.79 22.69 10.28
C CYS A 139 -5.24 23.04 8.88
N GLY A 140 -5.93 22.67 7.80
CA GLY A 140 -5.45 22.81 6.41
C GLY A 140 -4.35 21.84 6.03
N GLY A 141 -4.01 20.88 6.89
CA GLY A 141 -3.20 19.72 6.52
C GLY A 141 -4.02 18.73 5.69
N ILE A 142 -3.34 17.81 5.02
CA ILE A 142 -4.01 16.75 4.25
C ILE A 142 -3.51 15.37 4.64
N VAL A 143 -4.39 14.39 4.52
CA VAL A 143 -4.04 12.96 4.57
C VAL A 143 -4.30 12.36 3.21
N VAL A 144 -3.28 11.72 2.63
CA VAL A 144 -3.39 10.93 1.41
C VAL A 144 -3.26 9.47 1.81
N ALA A 145 -4.28 8.67 1.58
CA ALA A 145 -4.31 7.27 1.95
C ALA A 145 -4.65 6.39 0.75
N CYS A 146 -4.05 5.23 0.69
CA CYS A 146 -4.29 4.20 -0.33
C CYS A 146 -4.59 2.89 0.36
N THR A 147 -5.60 2.17 -0.10
CA THR A 147 -5.88 0.79 0.27
C THR A 147 -5.85 -0.08 -0.97
N PHE A 148 -5.06 -1.13 -0.94
CA PHE A 148 -4.87 -2.00 -2.10
C PHE A 148 -4.94 -3.48 -1.69
N ASP A 149 -5.34 -4.31 -2.66
CA ASP A 149 -5.34 -5.75 -2.50
C ASP A 149 -3.90 -6.27 -2.51
N HIS A 150 -3.47 -6.91 -1.43
CA HIS A 150 -2.08 -7.39 -1.30
C HIS A 150 -1.70 -8.42 -2.37
N ARG A 151 -2.69 -9.08 -2.98
CA ARG A 151 -2.43 -10.05 -4.06
C ARG A 151 -1.78 -9.44 -5.29
N ILE A 152 -1.95 -8.12 -5.54
CA ILE A 152 -1.39 -7.46 -6.73
C ILE A 152 0.03 -6.94 -6.53
N ALA A 153 0.42 -6.63 -5.30
CA ALA A 153 1.72 -6.02 -5.02
C ALA A 153 2.17 -6.31 -3.58
N ASP A 154 3.43 -6.56 -3.42
CA ASP A 154 4.13 -6.56 -2.13
C ASP A 154 4.50 -5.14 -1.69
N ALA A 155 5.12 -5.01 -0.53
CA ALA A 155 5.51 -3.71 0.02
C ALA A 155 6.50 -2.96 -0.90
N TYR A 156 7.42 -3.67 -1.57
CA TYR A 156 8.38 -3.06 -2.49
C TYR A 156 7.67 -2.51 -3.74
N SER A 157 6.85 -3.32 -4.38
CA SER A 157 6.10 -2.94 -5.59
C SER A 157 5.13 -1.80 -5.31
N THR A 158 4.46 -1.82 -4.15
CA THR A 158 3.58 -0.73 -3.72
C THR A 158 4.37 0.56 -3.50
N ASN A 159 5.52 0.50 -2.83
CA ASN A 159 6.36 1.68 -2.63
C ASN A 159 6.84 2.26 -3.97
N MET A 160 7.23 1.42 -4.92
CA MET A 160 7.61 1.85 -6.26
C MET A 160 6.47 2.59 -6.99
N PHE A 161 5.24 2.07 -6.88
CA PHE A 161 4.06 2.74 -7.42
C PHE A 161 3.84 4.12 -6.77
N LEU A 162 3.88 4.19 -5.44
CA LEU A 162 3.67 5.44 -4.69
C LEU A 162 4.73 6.49 -5.00
N VAL A 163 6.01 6.09 -5.14
CA VAL A 163 7.10 6.98 -5.57
C VAL A 163 6.84 7.49 -6.98
N SER A 164 6.48 6.62 -7.91
CA SER A 164 6.17 6.99 -9.29
C SER A 164 4.99 7.95 -9.39
N TRP A 165 3.93 7.73 -8.59
CA TRP A 165 2.82 8.66 -8.50
C TRP A 165 3.25 10.03 -7.96
N ALA A 166 4.08 10.06 -6.92
CA ALA A 166 4.62 11.29 -6.37
C ALA A 166 5.56 12.04 -7.34
N GLU A 167 6.35 11.32 -8.15
CA GLU A 167 7.19 11.91 -9.20
C GLU A 167 6.33 12.59 -10.26
N MET A 168 5.27 11.92 -10.74
CA MET A 168 4.34 12.49 -11.71
C MET A 168 3.58 13.70 -11.17
N ALA A 169 3.18 13.66 -9.87
CA ALA A 169 2.56 14.82 -9.21
C ALA A 169 3.51 16.05 -9.14
N GLN A 170 4.82 15.83 -9.24
CA GLN A 170 5.84 16.86 -9.32
C GLN A 170 6.27 17.17 -10.77
N SER A 171 5.56 16.67 -11.77
CA SER A 171 5.91 16.77 -13.20
C SER A 171 7.33 16.24 -13.50
N LYS A 172 7.79 15.26 -12.74
CA LYS A 172 9.07 14.59 -12.95
C LYS A 172 8.91 13.34 -13.80
N PRO A 173 9.92 12.95 -14.57
CA PRO A 173 9.93 11.64 -15.23
C PRO A 173 10.02 10.53 -14.18
N LEU A 174 9.54 9.34 -14.55
CA LEU A 174 9.69 8.16 -13.71
C LEU A 174 11.16 7.79 -13.54
N SER A 175 11.59 7.62 -12.30
CA SER A 175 12.94 7.13 -11.98
C SER A 175 13.09 5.65 -12.32
N VAL A 176 12.01 4.86 -12.21
CA VAL A 176 11.99 3.43 -12.53
C VAL A 176 10.71 3.07 -13.28
N ILE A 177 10.86 2.40 -14.42
CA ILE A 177 9.73 1.88 -15.19
C ILE A 177 9.45 0.44 -14.72
N PRO A 178 8.21 0.12 -14.29
CA PRO A 178 7.87 -1.23 -13.86
C PRO A 178 7.88 -2.20 -15.05
N SER A 179 8.22 -3.46 -14.77
CA SER A 179 8.14 -4.54 -15.75
C SER A 179 7.17 -5.61 -15.27
N PHE A 180 6.18 -5.91 -16.08
CA PHE A 180 5.23 -7.00 -15.84
C PHE A 180 5.51 -8.24 -16.73
N ARG A 181 6.75 -8.37 -17.25
CA ARG A 181 7.17 -9.52 -18.07
C ARG A 181 7.40 -10.75 -17.21
N ARG A 182 6.35 -11.49 -16.92
CA ARG A 182 6.41 -12.72 -16.11
C ARG A 182 7.22 -13.84 -16.76
N SER A 183 7.33 -13.86 -18.09
CA SER A 183 8.17 -14.81 -18.80
C SER A 183 9.64 -14.78 -18.36
N LEU A 184 10.09 -13.68 -17.74
CA LEU A 184 11.44 -13.58 -17.16
C LEU A 184 11.57 -14.37 -15.85
N LEU A 185 10.45 -14.74 -15.22
CA LEU A 185 10.38 -15.46 -13.95
C LEU A 185 10.00 -16.94 -14.18
N ASN A 186 10.23 -17.48 -15.35
CA ASN A 186 9.91 -18.87 -15.67
C ASN A 186 10.49 -19.81 -14.61
N PRO A 187 9.67 -20.65 -13.96
CA PRO A 187 10.18 -21.65 -13.05
C PRO A 187 11.06 -22.64 -13.81
N ARG A 188 12.08 -23.15 -13.17
CA ARG A 188 12.92 -24.22 -13.74
C ARG A 188 12.07 -25.48 -13.89
N HIS A 189 12.00 -26.02 -15.09
CA HIS A 189 11.35 -27.30 -15.37
C HIS A 189 12.35 -28.28 -16.01
N PRO A 190 12.46 -29.51 -15.47
CA PRO A 190 11.97 -29.95 -14.18
C PRO A 190 12.70 -29.23 -13.04
N GLY A 191 12.00 -28.95 -11.95
CA GLY A 191 12.59 -28.38 -10.76
C GLY A 191 13.55 -29.40 -10.12
N SER A 192 14.83 -29.06 -10.01
CA SER A 192 15.75 -29.79 -9.14
C SER A 192 16.02 -28.93 -7.90
N TYR A 193 15.70 -29.46 -6.74
CA TYR A 193 15.99 -28.81 -5.47
C TYR A 193 17.15 -29.53 -4.80
N ALA A 194 17.94 -28.81 -4.02
CA ALA A 194 18.88 -29.45 -3.12
C ALA A 194 18.10 -30.34 -2.13
N PRO A 195 18.48 -31.61 -1.92
CA PRO A 195 17.75 -32.53 -1.01
C PRO A 195 17.55 -31.97 0.41
N SER A 196 18.44 -31.06 0.84
CA SER A 196 18.30 -30.35 2.12
C SER A 196 17.05 -29.47 2.21
N LEU A 197 16.44 -29.07 1.10
CA LEU A 197 15.23 -28.29 1.08
C LEU A 197 13.96 -29.13 1.25
N ASP A 198 14.01 -30.41 0.94
CA ASP A 198 12.86 -31.34 1.08
C ASP A 198 12.37 -31.47 2.52
N HIS A 199 13.27 -31.21 3.49
CA HIS A 199 12.93 -31.20 4.91
C HIS A 199 12.41 -29.83 5.40
N MET A 200 12.55 -28.78 4.62
CA MET A 200 12.15 -27.42 4.98
C MET A 200 10.79 -27.01 4.40
N TYR A 201 10.36 -27.68 3.34
CA TYR A 201 9.13 -27.35 2.62
C TYR A 201 8.27 -28.60 2.45
N VAL A 202 6.97 -28.43 2.57
CA VAL A 202 5.99 -29.47 2.27
C VAL A 202 5.14 -29.02 1.08
N PRO A 203 4.68 -29.96 0.24
CA PRO A 203 3.74 -29.64 -0.83
C PRO A 203 2.48 -28.98 -0.26
N ILE A 204 1.94 -27.98 -0.93
CA ILE A 204 0.73 -27.29 -0.47
C ILE A 204 -0.46 -28.26 -0.30
N SER A 205 -0.50 -29.34 -1.10
CA SER A 205 -1.49 -30.42 -1.00
C SER A 205 -1.39 -31.24 0.29
N ALA A 206 -0.24 -31.20 0.98
CA ALA A 206 -0.04 -31.88 2.27
C ALA A 206 -0.41 -31.00 3.47
N LEU A 207 -0.70 -29.71 3.24
CA LEU A 207 -1.15 -28.83 4.30
C LEU A 207 -2.64 -29.04 4.59
N PRO A 208 -3.05 -28.98 5.87
CA PRO A 208 -4.46 -28.96 6.18
C PRO A 208 -5.11 -27.73 5.53
N PRO A 209 -6.38 -27.80 5.12
CA PRO A 209 -7.06 -26.64 4.57
C PRO A 209 -6.98 -25.47 5.55
N PRO A 210 -6.80 -24.22 5.06
CA PRO A 210 -6.72 -23.06 5.92
C PRO A 210 -7.96 -23.02 6.83
N LYS A 211 -7.74 -22.86 8.12
CA LYS A 211 -8.86 -22.68 9.05
C LYS A 211 -9.58 -21.41 8.65
N VAL A 212 -10.82 -21.53 8.20
CA VAL A 212 -11.70 -20.38 8.01
C VAL A 212 -11.81 -19.68 9.38
N PRO A 213 -11.55 -18.36 9.47
CA PRO A 213 -11.74 -17.63 10.70
C PRO A 213 -13.16 -17.88 11.21
N GLN A 214 -13.29 -18.43 12.41
CA GLN A 214 -14.62 -18.68 12.97
C GLN A 214 -15.30 -17.32 13.24
N PRO A 215 -16.59 -17.16 12.93
CA PRO A 215 -17.35 -16.02 13.40
C PRO A 215 -17.27 -15.98 14.93
N GLY A 216 -16.64 -14.96 15.50
CA GLY A 216 -16.40 -14.86 16.94
C GLY A 216 -14.94 -14.90 17.36
N ALA A 217 -13.99 -14.98 16.42
CA ALA A 217 -12.59 -14.67 16.74
C ALA A 217 -12.51 -13.24 17.29
N ASP A 218 -11.73 -13.03 18.34
CA ASP A 218 -11.48 -11.69 18.88
C ASP A 218 -11.05 -10.75 17.76
N PRO A 219 -11.60 -9.51 17.72
CA PRO A 219 -11.25 -8.55 16.69
C PRO A 219 -9.75 -8.26 16.76
N LEU A 220 -9.09 -8.22 15.60
CA LEU A 220 -7.71 -7.77 15.51
C LEU A 220 -7.65 -6.31 15.98
N ILE A 221 -6.64 -6.01 16.78
CA ILE A 221 -6.35 -4.63 17.22
C ILE A 221 -5.04 -4.16 16.61
N SER A 222 -5.06 -2.95 16.05
CA SER A 222 -3.88 -2.29 15.50
C SER A 222 -3.33 -1.28 16.50
N ARG A 223 -2.01 -1.23 16.65
CA ARG A 223 -1.33 -0.26 17.52
C ARG A 223 -0.06 0.25 16.86
N LEU A 224 0.20 1.54 17.00
CA LEU A 224 1.43 2.20 16.57
C LEU A 224 2.27 2.57 17.78
N TYR A 225 3.49 2.08 17.82
CA TYR A 225 4.45 2.36 18.89
C TYR A 225 5.56 3.27 18.39
N TYR A 226 5.87 4.30 19.18
CA TYR A 226 7.00 5.18 18.92
C TYR A 226 8.22 4.75 19.73
N VAL A 227 9.31 4.47 19.03
CA VAL A 227 10.60 4.14 19.64
C VAL A 227 11.59 5.26 19.33
N THR A 228 12.13 5.91 20.38
CA THR A 228 13.11 6.99 20.17
C THR A 228 14.42 6.46 19.62
N ALA A 229 15.20 7.33 18.97
CA ALA A 229 16.50 6.98 18.42
C ALA A 229 17.47 6.47 19.50
N GLU A 230 17.41 7.05 20.70
CA GLU A 230 18.23 6.67 21.87
C GLU A 230 17.88 5.25 22.32
N LYS A 231 16.59 4.94 22.49
CA LYS A 231 16.13 3.60 22.86
C LYS A 231 16.54 2.55 21.82
N LEU A 232 16.37 2.89 20.53
CA LEU A 232 16.76 2.00 19.44
C LEU A 232 18.27 1.76 19.39
N SER A 233 19.08 2.79 19.66
CA SER A 233 20.55 2.67 19.76
C SER A 233 20.97 1.83 20.97
N LEU A 234 20.27 1.98 22.09
CA LEU A 234 20.50 1.14 23.28
C LEU A 234 20.20 -0.33 22.98
N LEU A 235 19.07 -0.63 22.38
CA LEU A 235 18.71 -1.99 21.96
C LEU A 235 19.76 -2.59 21.02
N GLN A 236 20.23 -1.80 20.05
CA GLN A 236 21.29 -2.23 19.12
C GLN A 236 22.60 -2.53 19.84
N THR A 237 22.95 -1.76 20.86
CA THR A 237 24.15 -1.99 21.69
C THR A 237 24.01 -3.28 22.51
N LEU A 238 22.84 -3.49 23.13
CA LEU A 238 22.55 -4.69 23.91
C LEU A 238 22.53 -5.96 23.06
N ALA A 239 21.98 -5.88 21.85
CA ALA A 239 21.92 -6.99 20.91
C ALA A 239 23.27 -7.34 20.26
N THR A 240 24.25 -6.42 20.33
CA THR A 240 25.60 -6.65 19.81
C THR A 240 26.46 -7.30 20.89
N SER A 241 26.71 -8.57 20.77
CA SER A 241 27.57 -9.32 21.70
C SER A 241 29.01 -8.77 21.68
N LYS A 242 29.67 -8.73 22.84
CA LYS A 242 31.08 -8.30 22.96
C LYS A 242 32.04 -9.19 22.16
N SER A 243 31.63 -10.39 21.83
CA SER A 243 32.42 -11.38 21.05
C SER A 243 32.17 -11.34 19.55
N SER A 244 31.18 -10.55 19.08
CA SER A 244 30.83 -10.46 17.67
C SER A 244 31.44 -9.20 17.05
N SER A 245 32.21 -9.37 15.99
CA SER A 245 32.69 -8.24 15.18
C SER A 245 31.61 -7.61 14.31
N TYR A 246 30.40 -8.22 14.27
CA TYR A 246 29.28 -7.78 13.45
C TYR A 246 28.27 -6.98 14.28
N LYS A 247 28.07 -5.73 13.90
CA LYS A 247 27.04 -4.88 14.49
C LYS A 247 25.65 -5.23 13.94
N ARG A 248 24.71 -5.58 14.83
CA ARG A 248 23.32 -5.84 14.44
C ARG A 248 22.65 -4.59 13.85
N THR A 249 21.78 -4.78 12.88
CA THR A 249 20.96 -3.68 12.36
C THR A 249 19.91 -3.25 13.39
N LYS A 250 19.36 -2.06 13.21
CA LYS A 250 18.27 -1.56 14.06
C LYS A 250 17.03 -2.47 13.97
N LEU A 251 16.74 -2.97 12.76
CA LEU A 251 15.61 -3.87 12.53
C LEU A 251 15.79 -5.20 13.26
N GLU A 252 16.96 -5.84 13.12
CA GLU A 252 17.26 -7.09 13.84
C GLU A 252 17.13 -6.91 15.35
N SER A 253 17.66 -5.80 15.88
CA SER A 253 17.63 -5.53 17.32
C SER A 253 16.23 -5.27 17.85
N LEU A 254 15.39 -4.58 17.09
CA LEU A 254 13.99 -4.34 17.46
C LEU A 254 13.16 -5.62 17.35
N SER A 255 13.31 -6.38 16.26
CA SER A 255 12.56 -7.62 16.04
C SER A 255 12.87 -8.72 17.06
N ALA A 256 14.03 -8.69 17.68
CA ALA A 256 14.40 -9.64 18.73
C ALA A 256 13.72 -9.36 20.09
N VAL A 257 13.08 -8.20 20.25
CA VAL A 257 12.42 -7.76 21.49
C VAL A 257 10.88 -7.90 21.39
N LEU A 258 10.35 -7.92 20.15
CA LEU A 258 8.94 -8.13 19.89
C LEU A 258 8.58 -9.62 19.86
#